data_f2ed20d7cc0ba0db7188d5699dfafe8f
#
_entry.id   f2ed20d7cc0ba0db7188d5699dfafe8f
#
_cell.length_a   1.000
_cell.length_b   1.000
_cell.length_c   1.000
_cell.angle_alpha   90.00
_cell.angle_beta   90.00
_cell.angle_gamma   90.00
#
_symmetry.space_group_name_H-M   'P 1'
#
loop_
_entity.id
_entity.type
_entity.pdbx_description
1 polymer ?
#
loop_
_entity_poly.entity_id
_entity_poly.type
_entity_poly.pdbx_seq_one_letter_code
_entity_poly.pdbx_strand_id
1 'polypeptide(L)'
;MILNYDHYRPGQRKRSSRAILLPVLSVVVVLLVAALLIFHVPARVFGGGSRQAPGKVPDLFKAEKYDDTISAADAILKGDPLNPVALSYKGFASFYRAVSQNALEEKMPFLDQAIVSLRRAKLAGTPFSGETDYVLAKAYFNKGKYYYDLAIASMESSLAKGYVQKDSHEYIGQAYTQLGDYEKGMDNFLTALKDDSGDLLLLTIGQTYYQMKRTSDAVDYLLRTLNKTEDKDIEERARFLLGGIYLDTKELFKAEEQFTAIVRIDPKSADAHYDLGEVYAKMNDPVKARAEWRNALIIDPSHYGAKLRYYTGKK
;
A
#
# COMPACT_ATOMS: atom_id res chain seq x y z
N MET A 1 0.97 17.68 -31.52
CA MET A 1 1.66 16.71 -32.39
C MET A 1 1.14 15.33 -31.98
N ILE A 2 0.16 14.84 -32.71
CA ILE A 2 -0.60 13.61 -32.42
C ILE A 2 0.12 12.50 -33.17
N LEU A 3 0.62 11.49 -32.51
CA LEU A 3 1.16 10.27 -33.11
C LEU A 3 0.07 9.19 -33.04
N ASN A 4 -0.53 8.94 -34.22
CA ASN A 4 -1.35 7.78 -34.50
C ASN A 4 -0.49 6.51 -34.51
N TYR A 5 -0.91 5.50 -33.74
CA TYR A 5 -0.50 4.12 -33.94
C TYR A 5 -1.69 3.32 -34.47
N ASP A 6 -1.71 3.15 -35.78
CA ASP A 6 -2.63 2.24 -36.47
C ASP A 6 -1.85 1.02 -36.99
N HIS A 7 -2.50 -0.13 -36.85
CA HIS A 7 -2.35 -1.38 -37.59
C HIS A 7 -1.12 -2.29 -37.38
N TYR A 8 -1.30 -3.26 -36.50
CA TYR A 8 -0.80 -4.61 -36.76
C TYR A 8 -1.92 -5.65 -36.57
N ARG A 9 -2.44 -6.20 -37.67
CA ARG A 9 -3.31 -7.39 -37.69
C ARG A 9 -2.41 -8.60 -37.98
N PRO A 10 -2.28 -9.58 -37.08
CA PRO A 10 -1.67 -10.86 -37.43
C PRO A 10 -2.74 -11.77 -38.13
N GLY A 11 -2.35 -12.28 -39.28
CA GLY A 11 -3.17 -13.17 -40.10
C GLY A 11 -3.57 -14.46 -39.36
N GLN A 12 -4.84 -14.82 -39.51
CA GLN A 12 -5.39 -16.08 -39.03
C GLN A 12 -4.83 -17.25 -39.85
N ARG A 13 -3.91 -18.02 -39.28
CA ARG A 13 -3.59 -19.37 -39.75
C ARG A 13 -4.63 -20.36 -39.19
N LYS A 14 -5.44 -20.96 -40.07
CA LYS A 14 -6.27 -22.12 -39.75
C LYS A 14 -5.39 -23.27 -39.26
N ARG A 15 -5.40 -23.55 -37.96
CA ARG A 15 -4.76 -24.74 -37.39
C ARG A 15 -5.68 -25.94 -37.60
N SER A 16 -5.18 -27.04 -38.23
CA SER A 16 -5.89 -28.27 -38.41
C SER A 16 -6.21 -28.92 -37.05
N SER A 17 -7.42 -29.47 -36.95
CA SER A 17 -7.96 -30.10 -35.74
C SER A 17 -7.13 -31.30 -35.19
N ARG A 18 -6.19 -31.82 -35.98
CA ARG A 18 -5.27 -32.90 -35.54
C ARG A 18 -4.14 -32.44 -34.64
N ALA A 19 -3.77 -31.15 -34.62
CA ALA A 19 -2.69 -30.61 -33.78
C ALA A 19 -3.11 -30.35 -32.31
N ILE A 20 -4.42 -30.42 -32.01
CA ILE A 20 -4.93 -30.15 -30.64
C ILE A 20 -5.12 -31.45 -29.85
N LEU A 21 -5.29 -32.59 -30.51
CA LEU A 21 -5.53 -33.88 -29.82
C LEU A 21 -4.31 -34.45 -29.10
N LEU A 22 -3.09 -34.22 -29.60
CA LEU A 22 -1.88 -34.76 -29.00
C LEU A 22 -1.51 -34.12 -27.66
N PRO A 23 -1.54 -32.77 -27.47
CA PRO A 23 -1.24 -32.17 -26.19
C PRO A 23 -2.33 -32.42 -25.13
N VAL A 24 -3.61 -32.56 -25.52
CA VAL A 24 -4.67 -32.89 -24.57
C VAL A 24 -4.55 -34.34 -24.07
N LEU A 25 -4.16 -35.25 -24.91
CA LEU A 25 -3.95 -36.66 -24.51
C LEU A 25 -2.76 -36.80 -23.56
N SER A 26 -1.69 -36.01 -23.76
CA SER A 26 -0.53 -36.02 -22.86
C SER A 26 -0.87 -35.44 -21.48
N VAL A 27 -1.66 -34.40 -21.39
CA VAL A 27 -2.11 -33.82 -20.11
C VAL A 27 -3.04 -34.80 -19.35
N VAL A 28 -3.92 -35.50 -20.02
CA VAL A 28 -4.81 -36.51 -19.41
C VAL A 28 -3.99 -37.68 -18.87
N VAL A 29 -2.98 -38.15 -19.61
CA VAL A 29 -2.08 -39.24 -19.15
C VAL A 29 -1.25 -38.80 -17.94
N VAL A 30 -0.73 -37.56 -17.91
CA VAL A 30 0.00 -37.02 -16.74
C VAL A 30 -0.91 -36.90 -15.52
N LEU A 31 -2.17 -36.47 -15.70
CA LEU A 31 -3.13 -36.39 -14.61
C LEU A 31 -3.54 -37.78 -14.09
N LEU A 32 -3.69 -38.77 -14.97
CA LEU A 32 -3.97 -40.15 -14.56
C LEU A 32 -2.81 -40.83 -13.85
N VAL A 33 -1.58 -40.57 -14.28
CA VAL A 33 -0.38 -41.06 -13.60
C VAL A 33 -0.20 -40.38 -12.25
N ALA A 34 -0.47 -39.08 -12.15
CA ALA A 34 -0.46 -38.35 -10.88
C ALA A 34 -1.55 -38.89 -9.91
N ALA A 35 -2.75 -39.17 -10.42
CA ALA A 35 -3.83 -39.77 -9.63
C ALA A 35 -3.47 -41.19 -9.15
N LEU A 36 -2.87 -42.03 -10.01
CA LEU A 36 -2.41 -43.36 -9.65
C LEU A 36 -1.28 -43.31 -8.60
N LEU A 37 -0.38 -42.37 -8.67
CA LEU A 37 0.66 -42.17 -7.66
C LEU A 37 0.08 -41.70 -6.31
N ILE A 38 -0.97 -40.86 -6.31
CA ILE A 38 -1.63 -40.42 -5.10
C ILE A 38 -2.41 -41.59 -4.43
N PHE A 39 -3.03 -42.50 -5.22
CA PHE A 39 -3.78 -43.65 -4.67
C PHE A 39 -2.93 -44.85 -4.27
N HIS A 40 -1.68 -44.93 -4.71
CA HIS A 40 -0.76 -46.07 -4.41
C HIS A 40 0.31 -45.73 -3.38
N VAL A 41 0.30 -44.53 -2.79
CA VAL A 41 1.20 -44.25 -1.64
C VAL A 41 0.58 -44.88 -0.41
N PRO A 42 1.19 -45.95 0.17
CA PRO A 42 0.63 -46.52 1.39
C PRO A 42 0.68 -45.48 2.51
N ALA A 43 -0.41 -45.38 3.27
CA ALA A 43 -0.62 -44.44 4.38
C ALA A 43 0.49 -44.48 5.48
N ARG A 44 1.51 -45.32 5.32
CA ARG A 44 2.67 -45.47 6.23
C ARG A 44 3.80 -44.47 6.03
N VAL A 45 3.79 -43.64 4.96
CA VAL A 45 4.82 -42.61 4.74
C VAL A 45 4.58 -41.35 5.59
N PHE A 46 3.41 -41.22 6.21
CA PHE A 46 3.05 -40.10 7.10
C PHE A 46 3.27 -40.36 8.59
N GLY A 47 4.05 -41.36 8.95
CA GLY A 47 4.27 -41.70 10.36
C GLY A 47 5.74 -41.66 10.77
N GLY A 48 6.17 -40.65 11.51
CA GLY A 48 7.39 -40.72 12.28
C GLY A 48 8.36 -39.54 12.25
N GLY A 49 7.92 -38.34 12.00
CA GLY A 49 8.71 -37.14 12.34
C GLY A 49 8.46 -36.77 13.81
N SER A 50 9.50 -36.63 14.60
CA SER A 50 9.42 -36.19 16.00
C SER A 50 8.57 -34.90 16.03
N ARG A 51 7.38 -34.98 16.65
CA ARG A 51 6.53 -33.84 16.99
C ARG A 51 7.31 -32.94 17.95
N GLN A 52 8.17 -32.08 17.42
CA GLN A 52 8.62 -30.94 18.21
C GLN A 52 7.36 -30.15 18.58
N ALA A 53 7.21 -29.91 19.86
CA ALA A 53 6.01 -29.33 20.43
C ALA A 53 5.65 -28.02 19.73
N PRO A 54 4.40 -27.89 19.22
CA PRO A 54 3.90 -26.66 18.59
C PRO A 54 3.96 -25.43 19.51
N GLY A 55 4.15 -25.62 20.83
CA GLY A 55 4.09 -24.57 21.83
C GLY A 55 5.15 -23.46 21.72
N LYS A 56 6.28 -23.72 21.08
CA LYS A 56 7.38 -22.74 21.05
C LYS A 56 7.19 -21.63 19.99
N VAL A 57 6.58 -21.93 18.84
CA VAL A 57 6.45 -20.98 17.71
C VAL A 57 5.49 -19.83 18.04
N PRO A 58 4.27 -20.08 18.59
CA PRO A 58 3.38 -19.03 19.05
C PRO A 58 3.98 -18.12 20.12
N ASP A 59 4.75 -18.68 21.05
CA ASP A 59 5.37 -17.89 22.14
C ASP A 59 6.48 -16.99 21.63
N LEU A 60 7.29 -17.47 20.68
CA LEU A 60 8.30 -16.65 20.01
C LEU A 60 7.66 -15.51 19.22
N PHE A 61 6.55 -15.79 18.52
CA PHE A 61 5.82 -14.78 17.79
C PHE A 61 5.22 -13.71 18.71
N LYS A 62 4.58 -14.12 19.81
CA LYS A 62 4.05 -13.20 20.83
C LYS A 62 5.14 -12.34 21.48
N ALA A 63 6.37 -12.88 21.58
CA ALA A 63 7.53 -12.16 22.09
C ALA A 63 8.21 -11.30 20.99
N GLU A 64 7.58 -11.14 19.82
CA GLU A 64 8.05 -10.37 18.66
C GLU A 64 9.43 -10.82 18.13
N LYS A 65 9.84 -12.05 18.47
CA LYS A 65 11.09 -12.66 17.99
C LYS A 65 10.89 -13.28 16.61
N TYR A 66 10.73 -12.42 15.61
CA TYR A 66 10.30 -12.86 14.26
C TYR A 66 11.31 -13.77 13.58
N ASP A 67 12.61 -13.49 13.67
CA ASP A 67 13.65 -14.35 13.07
C ASP A 67 13.72 -15.74 13.74
N ASP A 68 13.54 -15.78 15.07
CA ASP A 68 13.48 -17.04 15.82
C ASP A 68 12.18 -17.81 15.48
N THR A 69 11.06 -17.09 15.30
CA THR A 69 9.78 -17.67 14.88
C THR A 69 9.90 -18.34 13.51
N ILE A 70 10.50 -17.65 12.53
CA ILE A 70 10.75 -18.17 11.18
C ILE A 70 11.62 -19.44 11.26
N SER A 71 12.71 -19.37 12.02
CA SER A 71 13.66 -20.50 12.17
C SER A 71 13.00 -21.72 12.83
N ALA A 72 12.21 -21.50 13.89
CA ALA A 72 11.47 -22.56 14.58
C ALA A 72 10.38 -23.18 13.68
N ALA A 73 9.66 -22.35 12.92
CA ALA A 73 8.68 -22.82 11.95
C ALA A 73 9.35 -23.66 10.83
N ASP A 74 10.51 -23.21 10.32
CA ASP A 74 11.28 -23.96 9.32
C ASP A 74 11.77 -25.32 9.82
N ALA A 75 12.11 -25.41 11.11
CA ALA A 75 12.48 -26.69 11.71
C ALA A 75 11.30 -27.69 11.69
N ILE A 76 10.07 -27.21 11.95
CA ILE A 76 8.86 -28.04 11.86
C ILE A 76 8.59 -28.43 10.40
N LEU A 77 8.72 -27.48 9.48
CA LEU A 77 8.43 -27.68 8.06
C LEU A 77 9.41 -28.62 7.36
N LYS A 78 10.59 -28.88 7.92
CA LYS A 78 11.50 -29.93 7.44
C LYS A 78 10.91 -31.34 7.61
N GLY A 79 10.18 -31.58 8.69
CA GLY A 79 9.55 -32.89 8.93
C GLY A 79 8.10 -32.96 8.42
N ASP A 80 7.38 -31.83 8.42
CA ASP A 80 6.00 -31.69 7.95
C ASP A 80 5.85 -30.45 7.07
N PRO A 81 6.15 -30.55 5.75
CA PRO A 81 6.20 -29.40 4.85
C PRO A 81 4.87 -28.68 4.65
N LEU A 82 3.76 -29.31 5.03
CA LEU A 82 2.41 -28.72 4.93
C LEU A 82 1.77 -28.46 6.30
N ASN A 83 2.57 -28.39 7.37
CA ASN A 83 2.06 -28.03 8.68
C ASN A 83 1.39 -26.65 8.63
N PRO A 84 0.04 -26.57 8.78
CA PRO A 84 -0.69 -25.32 8.56
C PRO A 84 -0.36 -24.26 9.62
N VAL A 85 -0.08 -24.68 10.86
CA VAL A 85 0.25 -23.78 11.96
C VAL A 85 1.66 -23.19 11.75
N ALA A 86 2.65 -24.04 11.45
CA ALA A 86 4.02 -23.57 11.18
C ALA A 86 4.07 -22.64 9.96
N LEU A 87 3.33 -22.95 8.88
CA LEU A 87 3.22 -22.10 7.70
C LEU A 87 2.60 -20.74 8.04
N SER A 88 1.55 -20.70 8.87
CA SER A 88 0.91 -19.46 9.28
C SER A 88 1.86 -18.57 10.06
N TYR A 89 2.49 -19.09 11.13
CA TYR A 89 3.41 -18.30 11.94
C TYR A 89 4.66 -17.89 11.18
N LYS A 90 5.18 -18.74 10.28
CA LYS A 90 6.25 -18.34 9.37
C LYS A 90 5.82 -17.14 8.52
N GLY A 91 4.62 -17.18 7.95
CA GLY A 91 4.09 -16.10 7.14
C GLY A 91 3.84 -14.82 7.93
N PHE A 92 3.25 -14.92 9.11
CA PHE A 92 3.03 -13.77 10.01
C PHE A 92 4.36 -13.14 10.41
N ALA A 93 5.31 -13.92 10.91
CA ALA A 93 6.62 -13.43 11.33
C ALA A 93 7.38 -12.78 10.16
N SER A 94 7.33 -13.39 8.97
CA SER A 94 7.95 -12.82 7.78
C SER A 94 7.33 -11.47 7.40
N PHE A 95 6.01 -11.32 7.50
CA PHE A 95 5.35 -10.03 7.27
C PHE A 95 5.81 -8.96 8.26
N TYR A 96 5.79 -9.25 9.56
CA TYR A 96 6.23 -8.28 10.57
C TYR A 96 7.73 -7.97 10.44
N ARG A 97 8.54 -8.95 10.09
CA ARG A 97 9.96 -8.73 9.76
C ARG A 97 10.13 -7.83 8.54
N ALA A 98 9.28 -7.98 7.51
CA ALA A 98 9.29 -7.11 6.34
C ALA A 98 8.98 -5.65 6.72
N VAL A 99 7.91 -5.41 7.49
CA VAL A 99 7.51 -4.03 7.83
C VAL A 99 8.44 -3.34 8.81
N SER A 100 9.31 -4.10 9.50
CA SER A 100 10.39 -3.53 10.32
C SER A 100 11.61 -3.07 9.51
N GLN A 101 11.67 -3.33 8.19
CA GLN A 101 12.77 -2.87 7.33
C GLN A 101 12.45 -1.49 6.75
N ASN A 102 13.46 -0.63 6.70
CA ASN A 102 13.35 0.68 6.07
C ASN A 102 13.63 0.62 4.56
N ALA A 103 14.60 -0.20 4.15
CA ALA A 103 14.98 -0.33 2.75
C ALA A 103 14.04 -1.30 2.00
N LEU A 104 13.59 -0.91 0.81
CA LEU A 104 12.69 -1.72 -0.02
C LEU A 104 13.32 -3.07 -0.40
N GLU A 105 14.61 -3.06 -0.71
CA GLU A 105 15.38 -4.26 -1.09
C GLU A 105 15.42 -5.30 0.04
N GLU A 106 15.49 -4.84 1.28
CA GLU A 106 15.46 -5.71 2.47
C GLU A 106 14.03 -6.20 2.79
N LYS A 107 13.03 -5.38 2.51
CA LYS A 107 11.62 -5.69 2.75
C LYS A 107 11.08 -6.77 1.81
N MET A 108 11.43 -6.70 0.51
CA MET A 108 10.82 -7.54 -0.53
C MET A 108 10.98 -9.05 -0.31
N PRO A 109 12.16 -9.59 0.05
CA PRO A 109 12.31 -11.03 0.29
C PRO A 109 11.40 -11.56 1.40
N PHE A 110 11.21 -10.77 2.47
CA PHE A 110 10.32 -11.15 3.57
C PHE A 110 8.85 -11.07 3.19
N LEU A 111 8.44 -10.11 2.35
CA LEU A 111 7.08 -10.07 1.81
C LEU A 111 6.80 -11.29 0.93
N ASP A 112 7.75 -11.69 0.07
CA ASP A 112 7.61 -12.88 -0.76
C ASP A 112 7.50 -14.14 0.10
N GLN A 113 8.33 -14.27 1.12
CA GLN A 113 8.28 -15.37 2.07
C GLN A 113 6.94 -15.41 2.81
N ALA A 114 6.42 -14.25 3.26
CA ALA A 114 5.12 -14.14 3.90
C ALA A 114 4.00 -14.62 2.98
N ILE A 115 3.94 -14.10 1.76
CA ILE A 115 2.91 -14.45 0.76
C ILE A 115 2.94 -15.95 0.45
N VAL A 116 4.13 -16.51 0.17
CA VAL A 116 4.25 -17.94 -0.13
C VAL A 116 3.81 -18.79 1.05
N SER A 117 4.25 -18.47 2.26
CA SER A 117 3.92 -19.24 3.47
C SER A 117 2.44 -19.19 3.78
N LEU A 118 1.82 -18.00 3.74
CA LEU A 118 0.41 -17.80 4.02
C LEU A 118 -0.50 -18.47 2.97
N ARG A 119 -0.14 -18.40 1.68
CA ARG A 119 -0.88 -19.11 0.64
C ARG A 119 -0.82 -20.62 0.84
N ARG A 120 0.33 -21.17 1.21
CA ARG A 120 0.47 -22.59 1.54
C ARG A 120 -0.32 -22.96 2.81
N ALA A 121 -0.32 -22.08 3.82
CA ALA A 121 -1.11 -22.27 5.03
C ALA A 121 -2.62 -22.37 4.70
N LYS A 122 -3.12 -21.51 3.82
CA LYS A 122 -4.52 -21.57 3.34
C LYS A 122 -4.83 -22.90 2.68
N LEU A 123 -3.97 -23.35 1.76
CA LEU A 123 -4.14 -24.63 1.06
C LEU A 123 -4.08 -25.83 2.03
N ALA A 124 -3.28 -25.74 3.09
CA ALA A 124 -3.15 -26.77 4.12
C ALA A 124 -4.25 -26.74 5.18
N GLY A 125 -5.23 -25.82 5.06
CA GLY A 125 -6.35 -25.75 5.99
C GLY A 125 -5.98 -25.15 7.35
N THR A 126 -5.33 -23.98 7.36
CA THR A 126 -4.94 -23.28 8.58
C THR A 126 -6.12 -22.99 9.50
N PRO A 127 -5.97 -23.16 10.84
CA PRO A 127 -6.99 -22.75 11.82
C PRO A 127 -7.12 -21.21 11.93
N PHE A 128 -6.16 -20.43 11.41
CA PHE A 128 -6.12 -18.96 11.44
C PHE A 128 -6.61 -18.34 10.12
N SER A 129 -7.69 -18.87 9.56
CA SER A 129 -8.10 -18.56 8.17
C SER A 129 -8.37 -17.08 7.94
N GLY A 130 -9.08 -16.38 8.84
CA GLY A 130 -9.34 -14.93 8.73
C GLY A 130 -8.08 -14.09 8.93
N GLU A 131 -7.29 -14.39 9.96
CA GLU A 131 -6.02 -13.70 10.24
C GLU A 131 -5.00 -13.91 9.10
N THR A 132 -4.96 -15.12 8.53
CA THR A 132 -4.10 -15.42 7.38
C THR A 132 -4.47 -14.56 6.18
N ASP A 133 -5.76 -14.37 5.89
CA ASP A 133 -6.21 -13.51 4.80
C ASP A 133 -5.90 -12.04 5.09
N TYR A 134 -6.07 -11.58 6.33
CA TYR A 134 -5.73 -10.21 6.74
C TYR A 134 -4.23 -9.90 6.53
N VAL A 135 -3.35 -10.76 7.06
CA VAL A 135 -1.90 -10.54 6.90
C VAL A 135 -1.47 -10.69 5.45
N LEU A 136 -2.08 -11.60 4.70
CA LEU A 136 -1.84 -11.77 3.27
C LEU A 136 -2.24 -10.51 2.48
N ALA A 137 -3.38 -9.90 2.83
CA ALA A 137 -3.83 -8.64 2.25
C ALA A 137 -2.81 -7.51 2.49
N LYS A 138 -2.33 -7.37 3.73
CA LYS A 138 -1.29 -6.38 4.06
C LYS A 138 0.04 -6.66 3.36
N ALA A 139 0.42 -7.92 3.20
CA ALA A 139 1.62 -8.30 2.46
C ALA A 139 1.49 -7.93 0.97
N TYR A 140 0.35 -8.21 0.33
CA TYR A 140 0.09 -7.79 -1.04
C TYR A 140 0.06 -6.27 -1.20
N PHE A 141 -0.58 -5.56 -0.27
CA PHE A 141 -0.58 -4.09 -0.28
C PHE A 141 0.85 -3.52 -0.26
N ASN A 142 1.70 -4.05 0.61
CA ASN A 142 3.10 -3.65 0.72
C ASN A 142 3.97 -4.06 -0.50
N LYS A 143 3.53 -5.04 -1.29
CA LYS A 143 4.17 -5.35 -2.60
C LYS A 143 3.88 -4.28 -3.66
N GLY A 144 2.85 -3.45 -3.43
CA GLY A 144 2.54 -2.29 -4.26
C GLY A 144 1.61 -2.57 -5.44
N LYS A 145 1.63 -1.65 -6.39
CA LYS A 145 0.66 -1.43 -7.46
C LYS A 145 0.09 -2.69 -8.14
N TYR A 146 0.91 -3.66 -8.45
CA TYR A 146 0.48 -4.86 -9.19
C TYR A 146 -0.24 -5.90 -8.32
N TYR A 147 -0.38 -5.63 -7.03
CA TYR A 147 -0.94 -6.57 -6.06
C TYR A 147 -2.16 -6.00 -5.30
N TYR A 148 -2.62 -4.78 -5.62
CA TYR A 148 -3.74 -4.17 -4.90
C TYR A 148 -5.05 -4.94 -5.05
N ASP A 149 -5.34 -5.52 -6.23
CA ASP A 149 -6.51 -6.38 -6.41
C ASP A 149 -6.47 -7.60 -5.48
N LEU A 150 -5.29 -8.22 -5.33
CA LEU A 150 -5.11 -9.36 -4.42
C LEU A 150 -5.18 -8.93 -2.95
N ALA A 151 -4.72 -7.71 -2.64
CA ALA A 151 -4.84 -7.14 -1.30
C ALA A 151 -6.32 -6.94 -0.94
N ILE A 152 -7.10 -6.32 -1.81
CA ILE A 152 -8.54 -6.11 -1.63
C ILE A 152 -9.25 -7.45 -1.44
N ALA A 153 -9.10 -8.39 -2.38
CA ALA A 153 -9.76 -9.69 -2.32
C ALA A 153 -9.41 -10.47 -1.04
N SER A 154 -8.15 -10.39 -0.59
CA SER A 154 -7.72 -11.05 0.65
C SER A 154 -8.32 -10.36 1.88
N MET A 155 -8.38 -9.03 1.92
CA MET A 155 -8.96 -8.29 3.04
C MET A 155 -10.48 -8.54 3.13
N GLU A 156 -11.19 -8.50 2.00
CA GLU A 156 -12.62 -8.83 1.94
C GLU A 156 -12.89 -10.27 2.39
N SER A 157 -12.03 -11.22 2.02
CA SER A 157 -12.09 -12.61 2.51
C SER A 157 -11.89 -12.70 4.03
N SER A 158 -10.99 -11.89 4.60
CA SER A 158 -10.79 -11.78 6.05
C SER A 158 -12.05 -11.29 6.75
N LEU A 159 -12.63 -10.19 6.26
CA LEU A 159 -13.87 -9.60 6.79
C LEU A 159 -15.03 -10.60 6.71
N ALA A 160 -15.20 -11.28 5.58
CA ALA A 160 -16.25 -12.31 5.39
C ALA A 160 -16.12 -13.50 6.36
N LYS A 161 -14.92 -13.77 6.87
CA LYS A 161 -14.65 -14.78 7.90
C LYS A 161 -14.80 -14.26 9.33
N GLY A 162 -15.22 -13.02 9.51
CA GLY A 162 -15.41 -12.38 10.79
C GLY A 162 -14.13 -11.89 11.46
N TYR A 163 -12.98 -11.91 10.75
CA TYR A 163 -11.75 -11.33 11.27
C TYR A 163 -11.66 -9.86 10.85
N VAL A 164 -12.21 -8.99 11.69
CA VAL A 164 -12.31 -7.55 11.48
C VAL A 164 -11.26 -6.84 12.33
N GLN A 165 -10.39 -6.07 11.69
CA GLN A 165 -9.42 -5.20 12.35
C GLN A 165 -9.75 -3.73 12.03
N LYS A 166 -9.38 -2.81 12.93
CA LYS A 166 -9.69 -1.38 12.77
C LYS A 166 -9.20 -0.80 11.44
N ASP A 167 -8.04 -1.25 10.96
CA ASP A 167 -7.41 -0.78 9.74
C ASP A 167 -7.89 -1.52 8.47
N SER A 168 -8.78 -2.52 8.59
CA SER A 168 -9.20 -3.34 7.44
C SER A 168 -9.81 -2.51 6.31
N HIS A 169 -10.75 -1.62 6.63
CA HIS A 169 -11.37 -0.75 5.65
C HIS A 169 -10.44 0.34 5.13
N GLU A 170 -9.48 0.80 5.96
CA GLU A 170 -8.47 1.75 5.50
C GLU A 170 -7.57 1.14 4.42
N TYR A 171 -7.10 -0.10 4.62
CA TYR A 171 -6.30 -0.81 3.60
C TYR A 171 -7.06 -1.04 2.30
N ILE A 172 -8.34 -1.43 2.37
CA ILE A 172 -9.20 -1.57 1.18
C ILE A 172 -9.35 -0.21 0.50
N GLY A 173 -9.66 0.83 1.26
CA GLY A 173 -9.84 2.20 0.75
C GLY A 173 -8.58 2.71 0.07
N GLN A 174 -7.41 2.55 0.70
CA GLN A 174 -6.13 2.91 0.11
C GLN A 174 -5.84 2.13 -1.17
N ALA A 175 -6.09 0.82 -1.19
CA ALA A 175 -5.86 0.00 -2.37
C ALA A 175 -6.74 0.44 -3.55
N TYR A 176 -8.04 0.69 -3.33
CA TYR A 176 -8.94 1.22 -4.36
C TYR A 176 -8.50 2.60 -4.88
N THR A 177 -8.10 3.52 -4.00
CA THR A 177 -7.59 4.84 -4.43
C THR A 177 -6.31 4.75 -5.24
N GLN A 178 -5.41 3.81 -4.92
CA GLN A 178 -4.21 3.55 -5.72
C GLN A 178 -4.52 2.92 -7.09
N LEU A 179 -5.63 2.23 -7.23
CA LEU A 179 -6.15 1.73 -8.51
C LEU A 179 -6.93 2.80 -9.29
N GLY A 180 -7.18 3.96 -8.70
CA GLY A 180 -7.96 5.06 -9.30
C GLY A 180 -9.47 4.95 -9.09
N ASP A 181 -9.95 3.94 -8.35
CA ASP A 181 -11.37 3.80 -7.98
C ASP A 181 -11.63 4.59 -6.68
N TYR A 182 -11.67 5.91 -6.82
CA TYR A 182 -11.81 6.81 -5.68
C TYR A 182 -13.15 6.66 -4.96
N GLU A 183 -14.22 6.32 -5.68
CA GLU A 183 -15.55 6.15 -5.08
C GLU A 183 -15.55 4.97 -4.09
N LYS A 184 -15.09 3.78 -4.52
CA LYS A 184 -14.97 2.64 -3.62
C LYS A 184 -13.95 2.88 -2.51
N GLY A 185 -12.87 3.60 -2.81
CA GLY A 185 -11.91 4.04 -1.81
C GLY A 185 -12.58 4.83 -0.71
N MET A 186 -13.38 5.82 -1.10
CA MET A 186 -14.10 6.69 -0.18
C MET A 186 -15.15 5.95 0.66
N ASP A 187 -15.92 5.03 0.05
CA ASP A 187 -16.91 4.21 0.78
C ASP A 187 -16.24 3.44 1.94
N ASN A 188 -15.06 2.89 1.68
CA ASN A 188 -14.29 2.18 2.69
C ASN A 188 -13.71 3.14 3.76
N PHE A 189 -13.16 4.28 3.38
CA PHE A 189 -12.67 5.27 4.34
C PHE A 189 -13.79 5.81 5.24
N LEU A 190 -14.96 6.08 4.69
CA LEU A 190 -16.13 6.52 5.47
C LEU A 190 -16.65 5.41 6.39
N THR A 191 -16.44 4.13 6.03
CA THR A 191 -16.74 3.01 6.91
C THR A 191 -15.72 2.94 8.05
N ALA A 192 -14.42 3.04 7.77
CA ALA A 192 -13.37 3.10 8.78
C ALA A 192 -13.56 4.28 9.75
N LEU A 193 -14.01 5.44 9.24
CA LEU A 193 -14.22 6.65 10.03
C LEU A 193 -15.30 6.50 11.13
N LYS A 194 -16.21 5.54 11.00
CA LYS A 194 -17.24 5.26 12.03
C LYS A 194 -16.62 4.64 13.29
N ASP A 195 -15.56 3.86 13.11
CA ASP A 195 -14.89 3.12 14.20
C ASP A 195 -13.68 3.89 14.75
N ASP A 196 -13.00 4.64 13.92
CA ASP A 196 -11.85 5.46 14.29
C ASP A 196 -11.80 6.74 13.45
N SER A 197 -11.75 7.88 14.11
CA SER A 197 -11.62 9.18 13.46
C SER A 197 -10.18 9.70 13.51
N GLY A 198 -9.17 8.83 13.35
CA GLY A 198 -7.75 9.22 13.36
C GLY A 198 -7.45 10.39 12.44
N ASP A 199 -6.49 11.24 12.82
CA ASP A 199 -6.09 12.42 12.05
C ASP A 199 -5.51 12.05 10.69
N LEU A 200 -4.73 10.95 10.61
CA LEU A 200 -4.20 10.42 9.35
C LEU A 200 -5.33 9.94 8.41
N LEU A 201 -6.40 9.34 8.95
CA LEU A 201 -7.56 8.94 8.14
C LEU A 201 -8.30 10.17 7.61
N LEU A 202 -8.50 11.21 8.44
CA LEU A 202 -9.10 12.47 8.02
C LEU A 202 -8.28 13.14 6.90
N LEU A 203 -6.94 13.17 7.04
CA LEU A 203 -6.03 13.65 6.01
C LEU A 203 -6.20 12.86 4.70
N THR A 204 -6.23 11.53 4.79
CA THR A 204 -6.38 10.64 3.62
C THR A 204 -7.71 10.87 2.89
N ILE A 205 -8.81 11.07 3.65
CA ILE A 205 -10.13 11.41 3.09
C ILE A 205 -10.07 12.77 2.38
N GLY A 206 -9.47 13.78 3.02
CA GLY A 206 -9.29 15.11 2.43
C GLY A 206 -8.51 15.06 1.12
N GLN A 207 -7.40 14.31 1.09
CA GLN A 207 -6.60 14.07 -0.11
C GLN A 207 -7.42 13.39 -1.22
N THR A 208 -8.20 12.38 -0.87
CA THR A 208 -9.01 11.63 -1.82
C THR A 208 -10.11 12.53 -2.42
N TYR A 209 -10.80 13.32 -1.62
CA TYR A 209 -11.76 14.30 -2.13
C TYR A 209 -11.11 15.33 -3.08
N TYR A 210 -9.91 15.77 -2.77
CA TYR A 210 -9.17 16.67 -3.67
C TYR A 210 -8.86 16.01 -5.01
N GLN A 211 -8.44 14.75 -5.03
CA GLN A 211 -8.23 13.97 -6.26
C GLN A 211 -9.53 13.80 -7.06
N MET A 212 -10.67 13.63 -6.38
CA MET A 212 -12.01 13.58 -6.98
C MET A 212 -12.51 14.95 -7.47
N LYS A 213 -11.73 16.02 -7.32
CA LYS A 213 -12.14 17.42 -7.61
C LYS A 213 -13.32 17.92 -6.76
N ARG A 214 -13.59 17.26 -5.65
CA ARG A 214 -14.60 17.67 -4.65
C ARG A 214 -13.95 18.61 -3.63
N THR A 215 -13.62 19.81 -4.09
CA THR A 215 -12.79 20.79 -3.36
C THR A 215 -13.39 21.19 -2.01
N SER A 216 -14.71 21.40 -1.94
CA SER A 216 -15.39 21.78 -0.68
C SER A 216 -15.26 20.71 0.39
N ASP A 217 -15.47 19.42 0.00
CA ASP A 217 -15.36 18.32 0.92
C ASP A 217 -13.90 18.12 1.36
N ALA A 218 -12.95 18.29 0.42
CA ALA A 218 -11.53 18.24 0.73
C ALA A 218 -11.15 19.26 1.82
N VAL A 219 -11.59 20.52 1.67
CA VAL A 219 -11.32 21.58 2.65
C VAL A 219 -11.90 21.24 4.01
N ASP A 220 -13.16 20.73 4.08
CA ASP A 220 -13.77 20.33 5.35
C ASP A 220 -12.93 19.29 6.10
N TYR A 221 -12.56 18.19 5.41
CA TYR A 221 -11.78 17.13 6.04
C TYR A 221 -10.36 17.56 6.41
N LEU A 222 -9.71 18.39 5.61
CA LEU A 222 -8.37 18.92 5.92
C LEU A 222 -8.42 19.87 7.13
N LEU A 223 -9.46 20.70 7.28
CA LEU A 223 -9.66 21.53 8.47
C LEU A 223 -9.93 20.67 9.71
N ARG A 224 -10.70 19.59 9.58
CA ARG A 224 -10.90 18.63 10.67
C ARG A 224 -9.59 17.94 11.05
N THR A 225 -8.72 17.63 10.09
CA THR A 225 -7.37 17.12 10.35
C THR A 225 -6.58 18.11 11.22
N LEU A 226 -6.51 19.38 10.83
CA LEU A 226 -5.80 20.42 11.57
C LEU A 226 -6.34 20.64 12.99
N ASN A 227 -7.66 20.50 13.18
CA ASN A 227 -8.29 20.64 14.49
C ASN A 227 -8.02 19.46 15.42
N LYS A 228 -7.57 18.32 14.88
CA LYS A 228 -7.39 17.09 15.64
C LYS A 228 -5.93 16.73 15.88
N THR A 229 -5.08 16.98 14.87
CA THR A 229 -3.70 16.50 14.89
C THR A 229 -2.81 17.29 15.85
N GLU A 230 -1.94 16.55 16.56
CA GLU A 230 -0.79 17.08 17.28
C GLU A 230 0.52 16.70 16.56
N ASP A 231 0.41 15.89 15.50
CA ASP A 231 1.54 15.45 14.67
C ASP A 231 1.89 16.54 13.65
N LYS A 232 3.13 17.05 13.74
CA LYS A 232 3.60 18.13 12.87
C LYS A 232 3.68 17.74 11.40
N ASP A 233 3.98 16.48 11.09
CA ASP A 233 4.08 16.00 9.71
C ASP A 233 2.68 15.92 9.07
N ILE A 234 1.68 15.48 9.86
CA ILE A 234 0.26 15.48 9.43
C ILE A 234 -0.24 16.91 9.27
N GLU A 235 0.06 17.81 10.22
CA GLU A 235 -0.29 19.21 10.15
C GLU A 235 0.29 19.88 8.90
N GLU A 236 1.58 19.71 8.66
CA GLU A 236 2.26 20.28 7.50
C GLU A 236 1.63 19.79 6.18
N ARG A 237 1.39 18.49 6.04
CA ARG A 237 0.74 17.92 4.86
C ARG A 237 -0.68 18.46 4.63
N ALA A 238 -1.47 18.58 5.69
CA ALA A 238 -2.82 19.16 5.60
C ALA A 238 -2.78 20.61 5.16
N ARG A 239 -1.84 21.41 5.70
CA ARG A 239 -1.65 22.81 5.34
C ARG A 239 -1.16 22.99 3.90
N PHE A 240 -0.23 22.17 3.41
CA PHE A 240 0.18 22.20 2.00
C PHE A 240 -1.01 21.97 1.05
N LEU A 241 -1.87 21.00 1.36
CA LEU A 241 -3.06 20.73 0.55
C LEU A 241 -4.05 21.89 0.60
N LEU A 242 -4.34 22.43 1.79
CA LEU A 242 -5.24 23.59 1.94
C LEU A 242 -4.68 24.82 1.22
N GLY A 243 -3.39 25.11 1.41
CA GLY A 243 -2.72 26.21 0.73
C GLY A 243 -2.80 26.11 -0.79
N GLY A 244 -2.53 24.91 -1.34
CA GLY A 244 -2.69 24.63 -2.76
C GLY A 244 -4.12 24.81 -3.26
N ILE A 245 -5.10 24.27 -2.53
CA ILE A 245 -6.53 24.44 -2.85
C ILE A 245 -6.91 25.94 -2.86
N TYR A 246 -6.54 26.70 -1.82
CA TYR A 246 -6.84 28.11 -1.73
C TYR A 246 -6.12 28.94 -2.80
N LEU A 247 -4.92 28.53 -3.21
CA LEU A 247 -4.20 29.16 -4.32
C LEU A 247 -4.91 28.93 -5.65
N ASP A 248 -5.43 27.74 -5.89
CA ASP A 248 -6.19 27.38 -7.10
C ASP A 248 -7.56 28.05 -7.15
N THR A 249 -8.24 28.18 -6.02
CA THR A 249 -9.54 28.88 -5.89
C THR A 249 -9.39 30.39 -5.77
N LYS A 250 -8.17 30.93 -5.80
CA LYS A 250 -7.82 32.36 -5.68
C LYS A 250 -8.19 32.99 -4.31
N GLU A 251 -8.30 32.18 -3.29
CA GLU A 251 -8.47 32.62 -1.90
C GLU A 251 -7.10 32.95 -1.28
N LEU A 252 -6.41 33.93 -1.88
CA LEU A 252 -4.98 34.16 -1.70
C LEU A 252 -4.57 34.43 -0.25
N PHE A 253 -5.40 35.11 0.54
CA PHE A 253 -5.11 35.35 1.96
C PHE A 253 -5.14 34.07 2.80
N LYS A 254 -6.08 33.16 2.47
CA LYS A 254 -6.12 31.86 3.14
C LYS A 254 -4.92 30.98 2.73
N ALA A 255 -4.50 31.05 1.46
CA ALA A 255 -3.30 30.36 1.00
C ALA A 255 -2.04 30.88 1.73
N GLU A 256 -1.88 32.23 1.85
CA GLU A 256 -0.80 32.87 2.61
C GLU A 256 -0.76 32.37 4.06
N GLU A 257 -1.94 32.31 4.71
CA GLU A 257 -2.06 31.84 6.09
C GLU A 257 -1.50 30.40 6.22
N GLN A 258 -1.88 29.49 5.32
CA GLN A 258 -1.46 28.09 5.41
C GLN A 258 0.06 27.96 5.19
N PHE A 259 0.61 28.53 4.13
CA PHE A 259 2.03 28.43 3.85
C PHE A 259 2.90 29.16 4.89
N THR A 260 2.43 30.29 5.43
CA THR A 260 3.10 30.97 6.55
C THR A 260 3.12 30.09 7.80
N ALA A 261 2.04 29.35 8.06
CA ALA A 261 2.02 28.41 9.18
C ALA A 261 3.05 27.28 9.00
N ILE A 262 3.22 26.76 7.78
CA ILE A 262 4.25 25.77 7.48
C ILE A 262 5.65 26.33 7.75
N VAL A 263 5.96 27.55 7.27
CA VAL A 263 7.25 28.20 7.52
C VAL A 263 7.52 28.39 9.04
N ARG A 264 6.47 28.53 9.86
CA ARG A 264 6.63 28.58 11.33
C ARG A 264 6.94 27.19 11.93
N ILE A 265 6.36 26.12 11.38
CA ILE A 265 6.60 24.73 11.81
C ILE A 265 8.00 24.29 11.37
N ASP A 266 8.31 24.48 10.09
CA ASP A 266 9.62 24.22 9.49
C ASP A 266 10.13 25.43 8.70
N PRO A 267 10.98 26.27 9.30
CA PRO A 267 11.61 27.40 8.62
C PRO A 267 12.57 27.01 7.49
N LYS A 268 12.87 25.73 7.33
CA LYS A 268 13.72 25.21 6.25
C LYS A 268 12.93 24.50 5.14
N SER A 269 11.63 24.62 5.12
CA SER A 269 10.79 24.11 4.04
C SER A 269 10.95 24.99 2.79
N ALA A 270 11.79 24.54 1.85
CA ALA A 270 11.99 25.24 0.58
C ALA A 270 10.71 25.32 -0.24
N ASP A 271 9.89 24.25 -0.22
CA ASP A 271 8.61 24.18 -0.90
C ASP A 271 7.61 25.21 -0.34
N ALA A 272 7.54 25.37 0.99
CA ALA A 272 6.65 26.37 1.61
C ALA A 272 7.04 27.81 1.24
N HIS A 273 8.33 28.12 1.23
CA HIS A 273 8.83 29.42 0.75
C HIS A 273 8.52 29.63 -0.75
N TYR A 274 8.68 28.59 -1.57
CA TYR A 274 8.33 28.66 -2.98
C TYR A 274 6.83 28.95 -3.17
N ASP A 275 5.97 28.21 -2.50
CA ASP A 275 4.51 28.37 -2.61
C ASP A 275 4.04 29.73 -2.06
N LEU A 276 4.64 30.24 -0.99
CA LEU A 276 4.42 31.58 -0.50
C LEU A 276 4.78 32.65 -1.56
N GLY A 277 5.89 32.44 -2.27
CA GLY A 277 6.28 33.26 -3.40
C GLY A 277 5.24 33.24 -4.53
N GLU A 278 4.64 32.08 -4.84
CA GLU A 278 3.56 31.99 -5.82
C GLU A 278 2.29 32.73 -5.36
N VAL A 279 1.97 32.66 -4.06
CA VAL A 279 0.85 33.45 -3.49
C VAL A 279 1.10 34.94 -3.67
N TYR A 280 2.26 35.46 -3.25
CA TYR A 280 2.58 36.89 -3.39
C TYR A 280 2.64 37.35 -4.85
N ALA A 281 3.10 36.51 -5.76
CA ALA A 281 3.04 36.81 -7.19
C ALA A 281 1.61 36.99 -7.68
N LYS A 282 0.68 36.10 -7.24
CA LYS A 282 -0.76 36.23 -7.56
C LYS A 282 -1.43 37.41 -6.87
N MET A 283 -0.93 37.86 -5.72
CA MET A 283 -1.35 39.08 -5.02
C MET A 283 -0.79 40.37 -5.66
N ASN A 284 0.00 40.26 -6.76
CA ASN A 284 0.71 41.37 -7.38
C ASN A 284 1.74 42.05 -6.45
N ASP A 285 2.34 41.29 -5.52
CA ASP A 285 3.48 41.73 -4.69
C ASP A 285 4.79 41.06 -5.17
N PRO A 286 5.42 41.58 -6.24
CA PRO A 286 6.62 40.96 -6.79
C PRO A 286 7.84 41.08 -5.87
N VAL A 287 7.81 42.00 -4.90
CA VAL A 287 8.92 42.19 -3.97
C VAL A 287 8.95 41.04 -2.97
N LYS A 288 7.79 40.75 -2.34
CA LYS A 288 7.65 39.63 -1.42
C LYS A 288 7.82 38.30 -2.18
N ALA A 289 7.19 38.16 -3.35
CA ALA A 289 7.33 36.93 -4.15
C ALA A 289 8.81 36.57 -4.40
N ARG A 290 9.59 37.58 -4.81
CA ARG A 290 11.02 37.37 -5.10
C ARG A 290 11.84 37.08 -3.85
N ALA A 291 11.48 37.69 -2.70
CA ALA A 291 12.13 37.40 -1.44
C ALA A 291 11.92 35.93 -1.02
N GLU A 292 10.68 35.42 -1.18
CA GLU A 292 10.36 34.05 -0.81
C GLU A 292 10.99 33.02 -1.77
N TRP A 293 11.00 33.25 -3.08
CA TRP A 293 11.73 32.39 -4.01
C TRP A 293 13.25 32.38 -3.74
N ARG A 294 13.81 33.50 -3.29
CA ARG A 294 15.21 33.54 -2.87
C ARG A 294 15.43 32.72 -1.61
N ASN A 295 14.52 32.80 -0.63
CA ASN A 295 14.61 31.99 0.58
C ASN A 295 14.57 30.50 0.25
N ALA A 296 13.66 30.08 -0.63
CA ALA A 296 13.61 28.71 -1.13
C ALA A 296 14.96 28.26 -1.74
N LEU A 297 15.62 29.12 -2.53
CA LEU A 297 16.91 28.82 -3.16
C LEU A 297 18.09 28.82 -2.16
N ILE A 298 17.99 29.59 -1.07
CA ILE A 298 19.01 29.54 0.01
C ILE A 298 18.92 28.19 0.74
N ILE A 299 17.71 27.66 0.92
CA ILE A 299 17.48 26.39 1.58
C ILE A 299 17.80 25.22 0.65
N ASP A 300 17.23 25.21 -0.54
CA ASP A 300 17.51 24.22 -1.60
C ASP A 300 17.96 24.92 -2.89
N PRO A 301 19.29 25.02 -3.12
CA PRO A 301 19.81 25.58 -4.36
C PRO A 301 19.40 24.81 -5.62
N SER A 302 18.86 23.61 -5.51
CA SER A 302 18.41 22.79 -6.64
C SER A 302 16.91 22.93 -6.94
N HIS A 303 16.15 23.63 -6.10
CA HIS A 303 14.69 23.78 -6.24
C HIS A 303 14.29 24.40 -7.59
N TYR A 304 13.78 23.54 -8.49
CA TYR A 304 13.56 23.91 -9.89
C TYR A 304 12.56 25.05 -10.07
N GLY A 305 11.41 24.98 -9.37
CA GLY A 305 10.35 26.00 -9.44
C GLY A 305 10.86 27.39 -9.02
N ALA A 306 11.57 27.45 -7.88
CA ALA A 306 12.11 28.68 -7.36
C ALA A 306 13.19 29.27 -8.28
N LYS A 307 14.06 28.45 -8.88
CA LYS A 307 15.01 28.89 -9.90
C LYS A 307 14.30 29.53 -11.08
N LEU A 308 13.31 28.85 -11.62
CA LEU A 308 12.57 29.35 -12.77
C LEU A 308 11.97 30.72 -12.46
N ARG A 309 11.25 30.85 -11.33
CA ARG A 309 10.59 32.11 -10.94
C ARG A 309 11.56 33.24 -10.62
N TYR A 310 12.60 32.93 -9.84
CA TYR A 310 13.56 33.93 -9.38
C TYR A 310 14.37 34.55 -10.52
N TYR A 311 14.79 33.76 -11.52
CA TYR A 311 15.64 34.20 -12.64
C TYR A 311 14.83 34.66 -13.86
N THR A 312 13.64 34.10 -14.14
CA THR A 312 12.81 34.51 -15.29
C THR A 312 11.78 35.59 -14.95
N GLY A 313 11.39 35.75 -13.69
CA GLY A 313 10.45 36.77 -13.22
C GLY A 313 11.00 38.22 -13.28
N LYS A 314 12.05 38.46 -14.05
CA LYS A 314 12.66 39.78 -14.27
C LYS A 314 12.02 40.60 -15.40
N LYS A 315 10.84 40.19 -15.89
CA LYS A 315 10.15 40.98 -16.94
C LYS A 315 8.88 41.60 -16.36
#